data_6dd6b4be195ba82210e24ce8462912db
#
_entry.id   6dd6b4be195ba82210e24ce8462912db
#
_cell.length_a   1.000
_cell.length_b   1.000
_cell.length_c   1.000
_cell.angle_alpha   90.00
_cell.angle_beta   90.00
_cell.angle_gamma   90.00
#
_symmetry.space_group_name_H-M   'P 1'
#
loop_
_entity.id
_entity.type
_entity.pdbx_description
1 polymer ?
#
loop_
_entity_poly.entity_id
_entity_poly.type
_entity_poly.pdbx_seq_one_letter_code
_entity_poly.pdbx_strand_id
1 'polypeptide(L)'
;MDYSFILRFTWLYYIGIIVLLGLVMTGIGDSAGGAQRWIDFGGFRFQPSELAKIVLILFFARFFSKHAENLNTVKTIGLSFVLIGIPLLLIVKQPDTSTSIAIALIFISLLFIAGLSYKIVLTVLGICIPTGLIGITVILRMAQSSGDYRFGRIMAWLYPQDPRWSDIAAQQQNSIMAIGSGQLWGKGLNLSLIHI
;
A
#
# COMPACT_ATOMS: atom_id res chain seq x y z
N MET A 1 23.78 -18.02 6.11
CA MET A 1 24.00 -16.56 6.09
C MET A 1 23.56 -16.00 7.42
N ASP A 2 24.43 -15.25 8.07
CA ASP A 2 24.10 -14.67 9.38
C ASP A 2 23.24 -13.43 9.15
N TYR A 3 21.98 -13.49 9.56
CA TYR A 3 21.02 -12.38 9.40
C TYR A 3 21.46 -11.11 10.15
N SER A 4 22.33 -11.25 11.15
CA SER A 4 22.88 -10.13 11.92
C SER A 4 23.64 -9.15 11.05
N PHE A 5 24.31 -9.64 10.01
CA PHE A 5 25.02 -8.81 9.03
C PHE A 5 24.03 -7.95 8.23
N ILE A 6 22.94 -8.52 7.74
CA ILE A 6 21.91 -7.78 6.99
C ILE A 6 21.29 -6.70 7.87
N LEU A 7 20.97 -7.05 9.11
CA LEU A 7 20.36 -6.11 10.05
C LEU A 7 21.29 -4.95 10.44
N ARG A 8 22.62 -5.11 10.32
CA ARG A 8 23.58 -4.05 10.66
C ARG A 8 23.42 -2.80 9.81
N PHE A 9 23.00 -2.96 8.56
CA PHE A 9 22.88 -1.88 7.57
C PHE A 9 21.45 -1.41 7.32
N THR A 10 20.50 -1.72 8.20
CA THR A 10 19.07 -1.36 8.00
C THR A 10 18.82 0.13 7.81
N TRP A 11 19.59 1.01 8.45
CA TRP A 11 19.50 2.44 8.23
C TRP A 11 19.94 2.85 6.82
N LEU A 12 20.97 2.22 6.30
CA LEU A 12 21.47 2.46 4.94
C LEU A 12 20.38 2.03 3.93
N TYR A 13 19.77 0.86 4.14
CA TYR A 13 18.67 0.38 3.29
C TYR A 13 17.46 1.31 3.36
N TYR A 14 17.12 1.78 4.55
CA TYR A 14 16.01 2.71 4.76
C TYR A 14 16.24 4.04 4.02
N ILE A 15 17.41 4.63 4.14
CA ILE A 15 17.75 5.86 3.42
C ILE A 15 17.77 5.59 1.91
N GLY A 16 18.37 4.48 1.47
CA GLY A 16 18.42 4.08 0.08
C GLY A 16 17.05 3.95 -0.56
N ILE A 17 16.07 3.35 0.15
CA ILE A 17 14.72 3.22 -0.40
C ILE A 17 13.98 4.56 -0.45
N ILE A 18 14.19 5.46 0.50
CA ILE A 18 13.62 6.82 0.44
C ILE A 18 14.16 7.57 -0.77
N VAL A 19 15.47 7.49 -1.02
CA VAL A 19 16.09 8.10 -2.20
C VAL A 19 15.53 7.51 -3.48
N LEU A 20 15.41 6.18 -3.57
CA LEU A 20 14.83 5.51 -4.75
C LEU A 20 13.37 5.91 -4.98
N LEU A 21 12.55 5.98 -3.93
CA LEU A 21 11.16 6.43 -4.04
C LEU A 21 11.09 7.90 -4.49
N GLY A 22 12.01 8.74 -4.01
CA GLY A 22 12.11 10.14 -4.45
C GLY A 22 12.53 10.28 -5.91
N LEU A 23 13.51 9.49 -6.36
CA LEU A 23 14.02 9.51 -7.73
C LEU A 23 12.96 9.17 -8.78
N VAL A 24 12.08 8.21 -8.49
CA VAL A 24 10.96 7.87 -9.39
C VAL A 24 10.04 9.08 -9.65
N MET A 25 9.94 10.00 -8.70
CA MET A 25 9.10 11.20 -8.83
C MET A 25 9.77 12.30 -9.67
N THR A 26 11.07 12.22 -9.95
CA THR A 26 11.84 13.26 -10.64
C THR A 26 11.88 13.12 -12.18
N GLY A 27 11.03 12.28 -12.78
CA GLY A 27 10.97 12.12 -14.25
C GLY A 27 11.84 10.98 -14.82
N ILE A 28 12.62 10.28 -13.99
CA ILE A 28 13.33 9.05 -14.38
C ILE A 28 12.35 7.86 -14.43
N GLY A 29 11.22 8.01 -13.75
CA GLY A 29 10.16 7.01 -13.72
C GLY A 29 9.37 6.95 -15.03
N ASP A 30 9.17 5.74 -15.56
CA ASP A 30 8.26 5.50 -16.68
C ASP A 30 6.81 5.60 -16.21
N SER A 31 6.00 6.33 -17.00
CA SER A 31 4.58 6.56 -16.73
C SER A 31 3.72 5.49 -17.40
N ALA A 32 3.52 4.36 -16.75
CA ALA A 32 2.51 3.39 -17.15
C ALA A 32 1.17 3.74 -16.51
N GLY A 33 0.15 4.08 -17.30
CA GLY A 33 -1.20 4.37 -16.80
C GLY A 33 -1.33 5.69 -16.02
N GLY A 34 -0.52 6.70 -16.33
CA GLY A 34 -0.63 8.04 -15.72
C GLY A 34 0.03 8.17 -14.33
N ALA A 35 0.76 7.18 -13.88
CA ALA A 35 1.48 7.21 -12.60
C ALA A 35 2.93 6.76 -12.78
N GLN A 36 3.87 7.60 -12.38
CA GLN A 36 5.30 7.32 -12.40
C GLN A 36 5.64 6.40 -11.21
N ARG A 37 5.77 5.10 -11.45
CA ARG A 37 6.02 4.09 -10.40
C ARG A 37 7.13 3.12 -10.73
N TRP A 38 7.53 3.08 -12.00
CA TRP A 38 8.45 2.09 -12.53
C TRP A 38 9.73 2.75 -13.01
N ILE A 39 10.85 2.08 -12.82
CA ILE A 39 12.12 2.43 -13.44
C ILE A 39 12.36 1.39 -14.54
N ASP A 40 12.50 1.84 -15.78
CA ASP A 40 12.81 0.97 -16.92
C ASP A 40 14.31 0.94 -17.17
N PHE A 41 14.89 -0.24 -17.14
CA PHE A 41 16.30 -0.50 -17.43
C PHE A 41 16.49 -1.17 -18.81
N GLY A 42 15.66 -0.81 -19.81
CA GLY A 42 15.84 -1.33 -21.17
C GLY A 42 15.39 -2.78 -21.35
N GLY A 43 14.26 -3.17 -20.71
CA GLY A 43 13.67 -4.51 -20.80
C GLY A 43 13.35 -5.14 -19.44
N PHE A 44 13.87 -4.58 -18.36
CA PHE A 44 13.52 -4.95 -17.00
C PHE A 44 12.87 -3.76 -16.29
N ARG A 45 11.61 -3.90 -15.91
CA ARG A 45 10.87 -2.89 -15.15
C ARG A 45 10.95 -3.20 -13.67
N PHE A 46 11.48 -2.25 -12.92
CA PHE A 46 11.63 -2.34 -11.48
C PHE A 46 10.73 -1.32 -10.77
N GLN A 47 9.99 -1.78 -9.76
CA GLN A 47 9.13 -0.92 -8.95
C GLN A 47 9.76 -0.73 -7.56
N PRO A 48 10.27 0.46 -7.22
CA PRO A 48 10.89 0.71 -5.92
C PRO A 48 9.98 0.47 -4.71
N SER A 49 8.67 0.66 -4.86
CA SER A 49 7.72 0.40 -3.78
C SER A 49 7.60 -1.09 -3.42
N GLU A 50 7.90 -2.02 -4.33
CA GLU A 50 7.99 -3.44 -4.03
C GLU A 50 9.19 -3.74 -3.11
N LEU A 51 10.34 -3.16 -3.41
CA LEU A 51 11.52 -3.27 -2.56
C LEU A 51 11.31 -2.57 -1.20
N ALA A 52 10.55 -1.47 -1.19
CA ALA A 52 10.24 -0.73 0.04
C ALA A 52 9.57 -1.62 1.08
N LYS A 53 8.66 -2.52 0.69
CA LYS A 53 8.01 -3.46 1.63
C LYS A 53 9.03 -4.31 2.36
N ILE A 54 9.99 -4.87 1.65
CA ILE A 54 11.03 -5.74 2.23
C ILE A 54 11.95 -4.93 3.16
N VAL A 55 12.42 -3.78 2.68
CA VAL A 55 13.31 -2.91 3.46
C VAL A 55 12.63 -2.42 4.75
N LEU A 56 11.37 -2.03 4.67
CA LEU A 56 10.63 -1.55 5.83
C LEU A 56 10.37 -2.67 6.85
N ILE A 57 10.11 -3.90 6.41
CA ILE A 57 10.00 -5.06 7.30
C ILE A 57 11.31 -5.25 8.08
N LEU A 58 12.44 -5.29 7.41
CA LEU A 58 13.76 -5.47 8.04
C LEU A 58 14.11 -4.32 8.98
N PHE A 59 13.83 -3.09 8.54
CA PHE A 59 14.11 -1.89 9.33
C PHE A 59 13.28 -1.86 10.62
N PHE A 60 11.96 -2.03 10.53
CA PHE A 60 11.09 -1.96 11.70
C PHE A 60 11.22 -3.17 12.60
N ALA A 61 11.48 -4.37 12.07
CA ALA A 61 11.79 -5.53 12.91
C ALA A 61 13.00 -5.26 13.81
N ARG A 62 14.08 -4.71 13.25
CA ARG A 62 15.25 -4.32 14.04
C ARG A 62 14.97 -3.13 14.97
N PHE A 63 14.26 -2.12 14.48
CA PHE A 63 13.93 -0.94 15.27
C PHE A 63 13.14 -1.32 16.53
N PHE A 64 12.10 -2.12 16.40
CA PHE A 64 11.28 -2.56 17.53
C PHE A 64 12.04 -3.52 18.44
N SER A 65 12.83 -4.45 17.90
CA SER A 65 13.67 -5.32 18.71
C SER A 65 14.65 -4.53 19.60
N LYS A 66 15.25 -3.47 19.06
CA LYS A 66 16.17 -2.61 19.82
C LYS A 66 15.45 -1.78 20.89
N HIS A 67 14.18 -1.45 20.70
CA HIS A 67 13.39 -0.63 21.62
C HIS A 67 12.34 -1.44 22.40
N ALA A 68 12.50 -2.77 22.49
CA ALA A 68 11.51 -3.66 23.08
C ALA A 68 11.07 -3.27 24.51
N GLU A 69 12.03 -2.86 25.36
CA GLU A 69 11.76 -2.41 26.73
C GLU A 69 10.94 -1.11 26.79
N ASN A 70 11.12 -0.22 25.81
CA ASN A 70 10.51 1.10 25.75
C ASN A 70 9.47 1.24 24.63
N LEU A 71 8.99 0.12 24.08
CA LEU A 71 8.08 0.12 22.91
C LEU A 71 6.81 0.92 23.18
N ASN A 72 6.24 0.78 24.37
CA ASN A 72 4.98 1.41 24.76
C ASN A 72 5.11 2.88 25.20
N THR A 73 6.29 3.50 25.05
CA THR A 73 6.46 4.93 25.29
C THR A 73 5.96 5.74 24.09
N VAL A 74 5.31 6.87 24.38
CA VAL A 74 4.83 7.80 23.34
C VAL A 74 5.97 8.23 22.40
N LYS A 75 7.18 8.32 22.91
CA LYS A 75 8.37 8.71 22.15
C LYS A 75 8.74 7.68 21.09
N THR A 76 8.79 6.39 21.45
CA THR A 76 9.14 5.30 20.52
C THR A 76 8.03 5.09 19.49
N ILE A 77 6.78 5.12 19.92
CA ILE A 77 5.63 5.02 19.01
C ILE A 77 5.60 6.20 18.06
N GLY A 78 5.70 7.43 18.57
CA GLY A 78 5.69 8.64 17.75
C GLY A 78 6.83 8.63 16.72
N LEU A 79 8.05 8.24 17.12
CA LEU A 79 9.18 8.12 16.21
C LEU A 79 8.93 7.06 15.13
N SER A 80 8.34 5.91 15.48
CA SER A 80 8.02 4.87 14.50
C SER A 80 6.98 5.35 13.48
N PHE A 81 5.98 6.12 13.90
CA PHE A 81 4.99 6.73 12.98
C PHE A 81 5.62 7.79 12.07
N VAL A 82 6.57 8.59 12.55
CA VAL A 82 7.32 9.52 11.70
C VAL A 82 8.15 8.78 10.67
N LEU A 83 8.87 7.73 11.10
CA LEU A 83 9.70 6.93 10.20
C LEU A 83 8.90 6.17 9.14
N ILE A 84 7.72 5.64 9.44
CA ILE A 84 6.87 5.02 8.41
C ILE A 84 6.15 6.07 7.55
N GLY A 85 5.86 7.22 8.12
CA GLY A 85 5.15 8.31 7.44
C GLY A 85 5.90 8.83 6.21
N ILE A 86 7.24 8.92 6.27
CA ILE A 86 8.06 9.41 5.14
C ILE A 86 7.87 8.54 3.88
N PRO A 87 8.16 7.24 3.89
CA PRO A 87 7.96 6.40 2.70
C PRO A 87 6.49 6.29 2.31
N LEU A 88 5.56 6.25 3.26
CA LEU A 88 4.13 6.23 2.96
C LEU A 88 3.68 7.48 2.19
N LEU A 89 4.10 8.66 2.62
CA LEU A 89 3.77 9.92 1.93
C LEU A 89 4.33 9.95 0.51
N LEU A 90 5.55 9.44 0.29
CA LEU A 90 6.12 9.33 -1.06
C LEU A 90 5.31 8.41 -1.95
N ILE A 91 4.91 7.23 -1.44
CA ILE A 91 4.14 6.24 -2.21
C ILE A 91 2.71 6.74 -2.50
N VAL A 92 2.06 7.42 -1.55
CA VAL A 92 0.74 8.05 -1.77
C VAL A 92 0.81 9.13 -2.85
N LYS A 93 1.90 9.90 -2.91
CA LYS A 93 2.13 10.89 -3.97
C LYS A 93 2.35 10.24 -5.35
N GLN A 94 2.80 8.98 -5.41
CA GLN A 94 2.94 8.19 -6.65
C GLN A 94 1.62 7.54 -7.10
N PRO A 95 0.47 7.99 -6.68
CA PRO A 95 -0.88 7.41 -6.62
C PRO A 95 -0.93 5.86 -6.53
N ASP A 96 -0.10 5.27 -5.68
CA ASP A 96 -0.09 3.82 -5.43
C ASP A 96 -0.81 3.50 -4.09
N THR A 97 -2.13 3.52 -4.13
CA THR A 97 -2.97 3.29 -2.95
C THR A 97 -2.88 1.86 -2.42
N SER A 98 -2.76 0.87 -3.30
CA SER A 98 -2.68 -0.55 -2.92
C SER A 98 -1.41 -0.84 -2.13
N THR A 99 -0.25 -0.37 -2.61
CA THR A 99 1.03 -0.53 -1.91
C THR A 99 1.07 0.26 -0.60
N SER A 100 0.47 1.46 -0.58
CA SER A 100 0.36 2.25 0.67
C SER A 100 -0.43 1.52 1.74
N ILE A 101 -1.56 0.91 1.40
CA ILE A 101 -2.37 0.10 2.33
C ILE A 101 -1.58 -1.14 2.79
N ALA A 102 -0.92 -1.84 1.87
CA ALA A 102 -0.11 -3.00 2.22
C ALA A 102 1.01 -2.66 3.21
N ILE A 103 1.74 -1.56 3.00
CA ILE A 103 2.80 -1.10 3.91
C ILE A 103 2.23 -0.70 5.28
N ALA A 104 1.07 -0.02 5.32
CA ALA A 104 0.42 0.32 6.56
C ALA A 104 0.00 -0.93 7.35
N LEU A 105 -0.54 -1.96 6.68
CA LEU A 105 -0.89 -3.23 7.31
C LEU A 105 0.34 -3.99 7.82
N ILE A 106 1.44 -4.01 7.04
CA ILE A 106 2.72 -4.59 7.47
C ILE A 106 3.21 -3.89 8.74
N PHE A 107 3.19 -2.55 8.76
CA PHE A 107 3.64 -1.79 9.92
C PHE A 107 2.81 -2.05 11.17
N ILE A 108 1.48 -2.09 11.05
CA ILE A 108 0.57 -2.42 12.15
C ILE A 108 0.83 -3.84 12.66
N SER A 109 1.02 -4.80 11.75
CA SER A 109 1.34 -6.18 12.10
C SER A 109 2.66 -6.29 12.86
N LEU A 110 3.69 -5.56 12.43
CA LEU A 110 4.99 -5.53 13.10
C LEU A 110 4.90 -4.90 14.50
N LEU A 111 4.13 -3.82 14.66
CA LEU A 111 3.86 -3.21 15.97
C LEU A 111 3.15 -4.21 16.91
N PHE A 112 2.18 -4.94 16.40
CA PHE A 112 1.47 -5.95 17.18
C PHE A 112 2.40 -7.08 17.61
N ILE A 113 3.19 -7.64 16.70
CA ILE A 113 4.17 -8.71 16.99
C ILE A 113 5.25 -8.23 17.96
N ALA A 114 5.64 -6.97 17.90
CA ALA A 114 6.64 -6.37 18.78
C ALA A 114 6.16 -6.22 20.23
N GLY A 115 4.86 -6.44 20.52
CA GLY A 115 4.31 -6.39 21.87
C GLY A 115 3.71 -5.02 22.24
N LEU A 116 3.14 -4.31 21.25
CA LEU A 116 2.38 -3.09 21.53
C LEU A 116 1.23 -3.39 22.50
N SER A 117 1.08 -2.57 23.53
CA SER A 117 0.04 -2.81 24.54
C SER A 117 -1.36 -2.71 23.92
N TYR A 118 -2.23 -3.66 24.31
CA TYR A 118 -3.62 -3.70 23.81
C TYR A 118 -4.41 -2.42 24.09
N LYS A 119 -4.06 -1.69 25.16
CA LYS A 119 -4.68 -0.40 25.49
C LYS A 119 -4.41 0.64 24.40
N ILE A 120 -3.18 0.70 23.89
CA ILE A 120 -2.82 1.61 22.79
C ILE A 120 -3.54 1.18 21.51
N VAL A 121 -3.58 -0.12 21.22
CA VAL A 121 -4.29 -0.65 20.05
C VAL A 121 -5.77 -0.26 20.08
N LEU A 122 -6.44 -0.47 21.22
CA LEU A 122 -7.85 -0.12 21.40
C LEU A 122 -8.09 1.39 21.30
N THR A 123 -7.18 2.21 21.84
CA THR A 123 -7.27 3.67 21.72
C THR A 123 -7.15 4.11 20.27
N VAL A 124 -6.15 3.58 19.54
CA VAL A 124 -5.96 3.89 18.11
C VAL A 124 -7.15 3.42 17.29
N LEU A 125 -7.66 2.22 17.49
CA LEU A 125 -8.85 1.72 16.80
C LEU A 125 -10.08 2.57 17.14
N GLY A 126 -10.26 2.95 18.40
CA GLY A 126 -11.35 3.81 18.84
C GLY A 126 -11.35 5.19 18.21
N ILE A 127 -10.19 5.70 17.80
CA ILE A 127 -10.06 6.97 17.06
C ILE A 127 -10.14 6.71 15.54
N CYS A 128 -9.44 5.72 15.01
CA CYS A 128 -9.36 5.47 13.57
C CYS A 128 -10.68 4.99 12.97
N ILE A 129 -11.48 4.19 13.70
CA ILE A 129 -12.75 3.70 13.17
C ILE A 129 -13.74 4.84 12.94
N PRO A 130 -14.07 5.71 13.93
CA PRO A 130 -14.98 6.81 13.71
C PRO A 130 -14.46 7.82 12.68
N THR A 131 -13.16 8.18 12.74
CA THR A 131 -12.57 9.10 11.77
C THR A 131 -12.54 8.53 10.36
N GLY A 132 -12.30 7.22 10.22
CA GLY A 132 -12.38 6.50 8.96
C GLY A 132 -13.79 6.50 8.37
N LEU A 133 -14.82 6.26 9.20
CA LEU A 133 -16.23 6.31 8.77
C LEU A 133 -16.61 7.73 8.31
N ILE A 134 -16.20 8.75 9.06
CA ILE A 134 -16.43 10.15 8.64
C ILE A 134 -15.66 10.42 7.33
N GLY A 135 -14.41 10.00 7.23
CA GLY A 135 -13.60 10.14 6.03
C GLY A 135 -14.24 9.49 4.82
N ILE A 136 -14.77 8.27 4.95
CA ILE A 136 -15.49 7.57 3.88
C ILE A 136 -16.73 8.36 3.44
N THR A 137 -17.54 8.85 4.38
CA THR A 137 -18.72 9.64 4.02
C THR A 137 -18.39 10.95 3.29
N VAL A 138 -17.31 11.63 3.71
CA VAL A 138 -16.81 12.82 3.03
C VAL A 138 -16.29 12.48 1.63
N ILE A 139 -15.48 11.41 1.52
CA ILE A 139 -14.95 10.92 0.23
C ILE A 139 -16.10 10.56 -0.71
N LEU A 140 -17.12 9.84 -0.26
CA LEU A 140 -18.27 9.47 -1.08
C LEU A 140 -19.04 10.69 -1.58
N ARG A 141 -19.19 11.71 -0.76
CA ARG A 141 -19.83 12.99 -1.17
C ARG A 141 -18.99 13.74 -2.21
N MET A 142 -17.67 13.81 -2.00
CA MET A 142 -16.75 14.45 -2.94
C MET A 142 -16.64 13.67 -4.27
N ALA A 143 -16.69 12.35 -4.22
CA ALA A 143 -16.63 11.49 -5.38
C ALA A 143 -17.81 11.68 -6.35
N GLN A 144 -18.98 12.01 -5.83
CA GLN A 144 -20.16 12.31 -6.66
C GLN A 144 -19.98 13.60 -7.47
N SER A 145 -19.13 14.51 -7.02
CA SER A 145 -18.89 15.82 -7.65
C SER A 145 -17.58 15.91 -8.43
N SER A 146 -16.60 15.04 -8.15
CA SER A 146 -15.29 15.03 -8.80
C SER A 146 -15.15 13.84 -9.75
N GLY A 147 -14.79 14.10 -11.01
CA GLY A 147 -14.50 13.05 -12.01
C GLY A 147 -13.17 12.32 -11.79
N ASP A 148 -12.65 12.25 -10.56
CA ASP A 148 -11.37 11.60 -10.27
C ASP A 148 -11.49 10.08 -10.38
N TYR A 149 -10.63 9.47 -11.21
CA TYR A 149 -10.56 8.04 -11.49
C TYR A 149 -10.46 7.15 -10.23
N ARG A 150 -9.82 7.64 -9.16
CA ARG A 150 -9.70 6.89 -7.91
C ARG A 150 -11.05 6.66 -7.24
N PHE A 151 -11.88 7.69 -7.24
CA PHE A 151 -13.24 7.61 -6.72
C PHE A 151 -14.14 6.81 -7.65
N GLY A 152 -13.88 6.89 -8.96
CA GLY A 152 -14.59 6.11 -9.96
C GLY A 152 -14.58 4.60 -9.67
N ARG A 153 -13.45 4.04 -9.19
CA ARG A 153 -13.36 2.63 -8.81
C ARG A 153 -14.29 2.26 -7.64
N ILE A 154 -14.39 3.12 -6.64
CA ILE A 154 -15.28 2.90 -5.48
C ILE A 154 -16.74 3.02 -5.93
N MET A 155 -17.05 4.02 -6.76
CA MET A 155 -18.39 4.24 -7.29
C MET A 155 -18.82 3.11 -8.25
N ALA A 156 -17.94 2.64 -9.12
CA ALA A 156 -18.20 1.50 -9.98
C ALA A 156 -18.47 0.20 -9.20
N TRP A 157 -17.84 0.04 -8.02
CA TRP A 157 -18.10 -1.09 -7.14
C TRP A 157 -19.44 -0.97 -6.41
N LEU A 158 -19.80 0.23 -5.93
CA LEU A 158 -21.06 0.47 -5.23
C LEU A 158 -22.26 0.56 -6.17
N TYR A 159 -22.08 1.16 -7.35
CA TYR A 159 -23.11 1.42 -8.35
C TYR A 159 -22.69 0.95 -9.73
N PRO A 160 -22.54 -0.39 -9.96
CA PRO A 160 -22.03 -0.93 -11.22
C PRO A 160 -22.92 -0.69 -12.44
N GLN A 161 -24.19 -0.31 -12.21
CA GLN A 161 -25.17 -0.01 -13.26
C GLN A 161 -25.20 1.48 -13.69
N ASP A 162 -24.42 2.35 -13.01
CA ASP A 162 -24.40 3.78 -13.36
C ASP A 162 -23.57 4.02 -14.63
N PRO A 163 -24.16 4.60 -15.70
CA PRO A 163 -23.47 4.83 -16.97
C PRO A 163 -22.16 5.61 -16.86
N ARG A 164 -22.03 6.47 -15.84
CA ARG A 164 -20.83 7.29 -15.58
C ARG A 164 -19.60 6.45 -15.27
N TRP A 165 -19.80 5.24 -14.78
CA TRP A 165 -18.72 4.36 -14.32
C TRP A 165 -18.65 3.05 -15.11
N SER A 166 -19.36 2.96 -16.25
CA SER A 166 -19.50 1.73 -17.07
C SER A 166 -18.15 1.12 -17.45
N ASP A 167 -17.18 1.93 -17.89
CA ASP A 167 -15.87 1.44 -18.35
C ASP A 167 -15.04 0.86 -17.19
N ILE A 168 -15.12 1.48 -16.01
CA ILE A 168 -14.44 1.01 -14.80
C ILE A 168 -15.17 -0.21 -14.24
N ALA A 169 -16.49 -0.20 -14.25
CA ALA A 169 -17.32 -1.33 -13.83
C ALA A 169 -17.11 -2.56 -14.73
N ALA A 170 -16.93 -2.37 -16.04
CA ALA A 170 -16.65 -3.45 -16.97
C ALA A 170 -15.37 -4.22 -16.63
N GLN A 171 -14.29 -3.53 -16.23
CA GLN A 171 -13.06 -4.20 -15.78
C GLN A 171 -13.28 -5.07 -14.53
N GLN A 172 -14.07 -4.58 -13.57
CA GLN A 172 -14.40 -5.35 -12.36
C GLN A 172 -15.30 -6.54 -12.66
N GLN A 173 -16.32 -6.36 -13.51
CA GLN A 173 -17.21 -7.43 -13.95
C GLN A 173 -16.45 -8.51 -14.71
N ASN A 174 -15.56 -8.14 -15.61
CA ASN A 174 -14.70 -9.09 -16.33
C ASN A 174 -13.82 -9.90 -15.35
N SER A 175 -13.27 -9.25 -14.31
CA SER A 175 -12.50 -9.94 -13.29
C SER A 175 -13.34 -10.93 -12.47
N ILE A 176 -14.55 -10.53 -12.08
CA ILE A 176 -15.50 -11.41 -11.38
C ILE A 176 -15.91 -12.60 -12.27
N MET A 177 -16.20 -12.36 -13.55
CA MET A 177 -16.51 -13.43 -14.49
C MET A 177 -15.33 -14.38 -14.68
N ALA A 178 -14.11 -13.87 -14.82
CA ALA A 178 -12.92 -14.70 -14.97
C ALA A 178 -12.71 -15.60 -13.74
N ILE A 179 -12.82 -15.04 -12.53
CA ILE A 179 -12.69 -15.81 -11.28
C ILE A 179 -13.84 -16.82 -11.14
N GLY A 180 -15.09 -16.38 -11.33
CA GLY A 180 -16.28 -17.23 -11.18
C GLY A 180 -16.30 -18.37 -12.19
N SER A 181 -15.89 -18.13 -13.44
CA SER A 181 -15.82 -19.15 -14.47
C SER A 181 -14.74 -20.19 -14.22
N GLY A 182 -13.66 -19.82 -13.53
CA GLY A 182 -12.55 -20.71 -13.18
C GLY A 182 -12.86 -21.70 -12.07
N GLN A 183 -13.85 -21.41 -11.23
CA GLN A 183 -14.19 -22.21 -10.04
C GLN A 183 -12.94 -22.51 -9.18
N LEU A 184 -12.85 -23.72 -8.58
CA LEU A 184 -11.73 -24.14 -7.73
C LEU A 184 -10.47 -24.56 -8.53
N TRP A 185 -10.62 -25.05 -9.75
CA TRP A 185 -9.54 -25.65 -10.54
C TRP A 185 -9.01 -24.76 -11.65
N GLY A 186 -9.68 -23.64 -11.93
CA GLY A 186 -9.36 -22.79 -13.08
C GLY A 186 -9.76 -23.44 -14.41
N LYS A 187 -9.69 -22.67 -15.50
CA LYS A 187 -9.99 -23.14 -16.87
C LYS A 187 -8.76 -23.54 -17.68
N GLY A 188 -7.56 -23.32 -17.14
CA GLY A 188 -6.30 -23.63 -17.80
C GLY A 188 -5.42 -22.39 -18.03
N LEU A 189 -4.16 -22.64 -18.40
CA LEU A 189 -3.18 -21.60 -18.70
C LEU A 189 -3.46 -20.97 -20.08
N ASN A 190 -3.16 -19.68 -20.22
CA ASN A 190 -3.28 -18.91 -21.47
C ASN A 190 -4.70 -18.75 -22.03
N LEU A 191 -5.75 -18.96 -21.23
CA LEU A 191 -7.10 -18.63 -21.62
C LEU A 191 -7.36 -17.13 -21.45
N SER A 192 -7.76 -16.47 -22.52
CA SER A 192 -8.18 -15.07 -22.55
C SER A 192 -9.67 -14.95 -22.24
N LEU A 193 -10.12 -13.75 -21.85
CA LEU A 193 -11.54 -13.42 -21.65
C LEU A 193 -12.42 -13.73 -22.86
N ILE A 194 -11.86 -13.76 -24.08
CA ILE A 194 -12.57 -14.15 -25.31
C ILE A 194 -12.99 -15.63 -25.29
N HIS A 195 -12.28 -16.47 -24.55
CA HIS A 195 -12.56 -17.89 -24.44
C HIS A 195 -13.47 -18.24 -23.24
N ILE A 196 -13.79 -17.26 -22.42
CA ILE A 196 -14.63 -17.41 -21.25
C ILE A 196 -16.06 -16.98 -21.53
#